data_7e41178aaec04bd33fe1db03f8e48c9c
#
_entry.id   7e41178aaec04bd33fe1db03f8e48c9c
#
_cell.length_a   1.000
_cell.length_b   1.000
_cell.length_c   1.000
_cell.angle_alpha   90.00
_cell.angle_beta   90.00
_cell.angle_gamma   90.00
#
_symmetry.space_group_name_H-M   'P 1'
#
loop_
_entity.id
_entity.type
_entity.pdbx_description
1 polymer ?
#
loop_
_entity_poly.entity_id
_entity_poly.type
_entity_poly.pdbx_seq_one_letter_code
_entity_poly.pdbx_strand_id
1 'polypeptide(L)'
;MPEKKWKVVEREVAKALGGQRNPLSGIASGHTAGDVIHPVFYVEVKQRAHFSVLTLMRDTIEKAKKEKKKPVVVLHECRDKSRYYLITEKLFLELLGKHNNGK
;
A
#
# COMPACT_ATOMS: atom_id res chain seq x y z
N MET A 1 25.56 1.36 -9.32
CA MET A 1 25.18 0.41 -8.27
C MET A 1 23.76 -0.05 -8.48
N PRO A 2 23.48 -1.34 -8.31
CA PRO A 2 22.12 -1.82 -8.44
C PRO A 2 21.23 -1.21 -7.35
N GLU A 3 20.01 -0.93 -7.72
CA GLU A 3 19.04 -0.39 -6.81
C GLU A 3 18.60 -1.46 -5.78
N LYS A 4 18.29 -1.05 -4.56
CA LYS A 4 17.82 -1.99 -3.54
C LYS A 4 16.49 -2.61 -3.94
N LYS A 5 16.31 -3.89 -3.64
CA LYS A 5 15.11 -4.64 -4.00
C LYS A 5 13.82 -3.96 -3.55
N TRP A 6 13.79 -3.45 -2.30
CA TRP A 6 12.56 -2.86 -1.76
C TRP A 6 12.15 -1.61 -2.55
N LYS A 7 13.12 -0.85 -3.07
CA LYS A 7 12.81 0.32 -3.90
C LYS A 7 12.19 -0.09 -5.23
N VAL A 8 12.68 -1.17 -5.80
CA VAL A 8 12.14 -1.71 -7.05
C VAL A 8 10.69 -2.16 -6.85
N VAL A 9 10.43 -2.89 -5.76
CA VAL A 9 9.08 -3.37 -5.46
C VAL A 9 8.12 -2.21 -5.21
N GLU A 10 8.55 -1.20 -4.43
CA GLU A 10 7.71 -0.03 -4.20
C GLU A 10 7.35 0.68 -5.50
N ARG A 11 8.31 0.79 -6.41
CA ARG A 11 8.08 1.42 -7.71
C ARG A 11 7.09 0.62 -8.56
N GLU A 12 7.24 -0.71 -8.54
CA GLU A 12 6.32 -1.58 -9.29
C GLU A 12 4.90 -1.50 -8.74
N VAL A 13 4.77 -1.48 -7.40
CA VAL A 13 3.45 -1.34 -6.77
C VAL A 13 2.85 0.02 -7.12
N ALA A 14 3.66 1.09 -7.05
CA ALA A 14 3.19 2.43 -7.41
C ALA A 14 2.66 2.46 -8.83
N LYS A 15 3.38 1.86 -9.76
CA LYS A 15 2.96 1.78 -11.16
C LYS A 15 1.65 1.02 -11.31
N ALA A 16 1.53 -0.12 -10.60
CA ALA A 16 0.32 -0.93 -10.65
C ALA A 16 -0.90 -0.19 -10.14
N LEU A 17 -0.72 0.70 -9.16
CA LEU A 17 -1.81 1.46 -8.55
C LEU A 17 -2.05 2.81 -9.24
N GLY A 18 -1.24 3.16 -10.22
CA GLY A 18 -1.39 4.45 -10.89
C GLY A 18 -0.87 5.63 -10.07
N GLY A 19 0.03 5.38 -9.12
CA GLY A 19 0.65 6.41 -8.29
C GLY A 19 2.14 6.51 -8.56
N GLN A 20 2.85 7.10 -7.61
CA GLN A 20 4.31 7.27 -7.69
C GLN A 20 4.95 6.78 -6.40
N ARG A 21 6.14 6.20 -6.50
CA ARG A 21 6.90 5.83 -5.31
C ARG A 21 7.25 7.08 -4.50
N ASN A 22 7.03 7.02 -3.19
CA ASN A 22 7.39 8.12 -2.30
C ASN A 22 8.87 7.99 -1.91
N PRO A 23 9.75 8.90 -2.38
CA PRO A 23 11.18 8.83 -2.03
C PRO A 23 11.46 9.11 -0.56
N LEU A 24 10.48 9.70 0.16
CA LEU A 24 10.57 10.00 1.58
C LEU A 24 9.69 9.04 2.40
N SER A 25 9.62 7.78 1.95
CA SER A 25 8.84 6.75 2.60
C SER A 25 9.14 6.69 4.11
N GLY A 26 8.08 6.68 4.92
CA GLY A 26 8.20 6.70 6.38
C GLY A 26 8.35 8.09 6.98
N ILE A 27 8.58 9.10 6.16
CA ILE A 27 8.67 10.50 6.58
C ILE A 27 7.62 11.26 5.78
N ALA A 28 6.84 12.09 6.44
CA ALA A 28 5.83 12.88 5.75
C ALA A 28 6.49 13.80 4.71
N SER A 29 6.24 13.52 3.45
CA SER A 29 6.62 14.40 2.35
C SER A 29 5.55 15.48 2.25
N GLY A 30 5.42 16.29 1.37
CA GLY A 30 4.25 17.18 1.21
C GLY A 30 3.01 16.43 0.77
N HIS A 31 3.10 15.11 0.54
CA HIS A 31 2.03 14.30 -0.04
C HIS A 31 1.51 13.20 0.88
N THR A 32 2.42 12.40 1.46
CA THR A 32 2.02 11.26 2.28
C THR A 32 3.24 10.74 3.05
N ALA A 33 2.97 10.03 4.16
CA ALA A 33 4.01 9.28 4.87
C ALA A 33 4.09 7.83 4.38
N GLY A 34 3.19 7.40 3.48
CA GLY A 34 3.19 6.06 2.92
C GLY A 34 4.29 5.84 1.89
N ASP A 35 4.39 4.61 1.40
CA ASP A 35 5.42 4.22 0.45
C ASP A 35 5.11 4.64 -0.99
N VAL A 36 3.84 4.90 -1.28
CA VAL A 36 3.37 5.30 -2.60
C VAL A 36 2.54 6.57 -2.48
N ILE A 37 2.78 7.53 -3.36
CA ILE A 37 1.96 8.74 -3.46
C ILE A 37 0.76 8.41 -4.33
N HIS A 38 -0.43 8.43 -3.71
CA HIS A 38 -1.68 8.14 -4.39
C HIS A 38 -2.78 9.02 -3.80
N PRO A 39 -3.69 9.56 -4.63
CA PRO A 39 -4.72 10.49 -4.12
C PRO A 39 -5.75 9.86 -3.21
N VAL A 40 -6.00 8.55 -3.34
CA VAL A 40 -7.07 7.85 -2.61
C VAL A 40 -6.55 6.90 -1.56
N PHE A 41 -5.46 6.19 -1.85
CA PHE A 41 -4.96 5.11 -0.98
C PHE A 41 -3.72 5.51 -0.20
N TYR A 42 -3.68 5.14 1.08
CA TYR A 42 -2.46 5.15 1.88
C TYR A 42 -1.86 3.75 1.75
N VAL A 43 -0.69 3.65 1.14
CA VAL A 43 -0.11 2.36 0.75
C VAL A 43 1.14 2.05 1.56
N GLU A 44 1.15 0.91 2.22
CA GLU A 44 2.29 0.40 2.96
C GLU A 44 2.78 -0.88 2.29
N VAL A 45 4.06 -0.94 1.90
CA VAL A 45 4.64 -2.11 1.22
C VAL A 45 5.55 -2.85 2.19
N LYS A 46 5.34 -4.14 2.38
CA LYS A 46 6.13 -4.97 3.29
C LYS A 46 6.67 -6.20 2.58
N GLN A 47 7.93 -6.52 2.87
CA GLN A 47 8.64 -7.67 2.30
C GLN A 47 9.21 -8.59 3.38
N ARG A 48 8.86 -8.38 4.64
CA ARG A 48 9.40 -9.18 5.73
C ARG A 48 8.76 -10.57 5.76
N ALA A 49 9.58 -11.56 6.15
CA ALA A 49 9.08 -12.93 6.32
C ALA A 49 8.15 -13.06 7.53
N HIS A 50 8.36 -12.24 8.56
CA HIS A 50 7.60 -12.32 9.80
C HIS A 50 7.11 -10.94 10.25
N PHE A 51 5.83 -10.82 10.51
CA PHE A 51 5.21 -9.62 11.07
C PHE A 51 3.80 -9.97 11.55
N SER A 52 3.27 -9.15 12.47
CA SER A 52 1.89 -9.29 12.87
C SER A 52 1.00 -8.56 11.86
N VAL A 53 0.20 -9.32 11.14
CA VAL A 53 -0.68 -8.77 10.11
C VAL A 53 -1.69 -7.80 10.72
N LEU A 54 -2.27 -8.15 11.86
CA LEU A 54 -3.26 -7.29 12.51
C LEU A 54 -2.65 -6.00 13.02
N THR A 55 -1.48 -6.06 13.64
CA THR A 55 -0.80 -4.86 14.11
C THR A 55 -0.45 -3.94 12.95
N LEU A 56 0.12 -4.52 11.89
CA LEU A 56 0.47 -3.76 10.70
C LEU A 56 -0.75 -3.07 10.11
N MET A 57 -1.87 -3.79 10.00
CA MET A 57 -3.08 -3.23 9.43
C MET A 57 -3.65 -2.12 10.30
N ARG A 58 -3.66 -2.30 11.63
CA ARG A 58 -4.13 -1.26 12.55
C ARG A 58 -3.31 0.02 12.45
N ASP A 59 -1.98 -0.12 12.40
CA ASP A 59 -1.10 1.03 12.27
C ASP A 59 -1.34 1.76 10.94
N THR A 60 -1.54 1.01 9.88
CA THR A 60 -1.80 1.57 8.55
C THR A 60 -3.14 2.31 8.53
N ILE A 61 -4.17 1.72 9.17
CA ILE A 61 -5.48 2.37 9.28
C ILE A 61 -5.36 3.72 10.00
N GLU A 62 -4.62 3.77 11.12
CA GLU A 62 -4.45 5.02 11.86
C GLU A 62 -3.74 6.09 11.01
N LYS A 63 -2.70 5.71 10.30
CA LYS A 63 -1.97 6.64 9.44
C LYS A 63 -2.84 7.12 8.27
N ALA A 64 -3.60 6.20 7.69
CA ALA A 64 -4.51 6.53 6.60
C ALA A 64 -5.60 7.51 7.04
N LYS A 65 -6.12 7.32 8.26
CA LYS A 65 -7.11 8.25 8.84
C LYS A 65 -6.59 9.67 8.91
N LYS A 66 -5.35 9.82 9.36
CA LYS A 66 -4.73 11.14 9.48
C LYS A 66 -4.66 11.86 8.14
N GLU A 67 -4.49 11.11 7.07
CA GLU A 67 -4.42 11.66 5.72
C GLU A 67 -5.76 11.60 4.99
N LYS A 68 -6.81 11.11 5.63
CA LYS A 68 -8.14 10.94 5.05
C LYS A 68 -8.10 10.10 3.78
N LYS A 69 -7.32 9.02 3.83
CA LYS A 69 -7.15 8.08 2.73
C LYS A 69 -7.54 6.68 3.16
N LYS A 70 -7.69 5.79 2.19
CA LYS A 70 -8.08 4.40 2.43
C LYS A 70 -6.82 3.55 2.59
N PRO A 71 -6.71 2.75 3.67
CA PRO A 71 -5.50 1.97 3.95
C PRO A 71 -5.39 0.74 3.04
N VAL A 72 -4.19 0.51 2.53
CA VAL A 72 -3.86 -0.69 1.75
C VAL A 72 -2.47 -1.15 2.16
N VAL A 73 -2.35 -2.42 2.56
CA VAL A 73 -1.06 -3.03 2.83
C VAL A 73 -0.76 -4.01 1.71
N VAL A 74 0.40 -3.86 1.09
CA VAL A 74 0.84 -4.76 0.02
C VAL A 74 1.91 -5.67 0.59
N LEU A 75 1.66 -6.97 0.54
CA LEU A 75 2.58 -7.99 1.00
C LEU A 75 3.27 -8.60 -0.20
N HIS A 76 4.58 -8.49 -0.26
CA HIS A 76 5.37 -9.03 -1.35
C HIS A 76 6.13 -10.27 -0.88
N GLU A 77 5.82 -11.42 -1.47
CA GLU A 77 6.54 -12.67 -1.20
C GLU A 77 7.82 -12.69 -2.02
N CYS A 78 8.96 -12.71 -1.35
CA CYS A 78 10.25 -12.61 -2.04
C CYS A 78 10.61 -13.84 -2.86
N ARG A 79 10.10 -15.02 -2.49
CA ARG A 79 10.47 -16.28 -3.15
C ARG A 79 9.83 -16.42 -4.53
N ASP A 80 8.49 -16.28 -4.58
CA ASP A 80 7.75 -16.45 -5.82
C ASP A 80 7.28 -15.14 -6.42
N LYS A 81 7.61 -14.03 -5.76
CA LYS A 81 7.27 -12.68 -6.22
C LYS A 81 5.78 -12.40 -6.27
N SER A 82 4.99 -13.20 -5.58
CA SER A 82 3.56 -12.95 -5.46
C SER A 82 3.30 -11.72 -4.60
N ARG A 83 2.23 -11.02 -4.90
CA ARG A 83 1.79 -9.87 -4.14
C ARG A 83 0.38 -10.08 -3.66
N TYR A 84 0.15 -9.73 -2.42
CA TYR A 84 -1.16 -9.83 -1.79
C TYR A 84 -1.55 -8.47 -1.27
N TYR A 85 -2.78 -8.08 -1.49
CA TYR A 85 -3.28 -6.78 -1.06
C TYR A 85 -4.22 -7.01 0.12
N LEU A 86 -3.84 -6.44 1.28
CA LEU A 86 -4.65 -6.52 2.50
C LEU A 86 -5.41 -5.21 2.64
N ILE A 87 -6.73 -5.31 2.63
CA ILE A 87 -7.61 -4.14 2.76
C ILE A 87 -8.68 -4.43 3.80
N THR A 88 -9.36 -3.38 4.24
CA THR A 88 -10.48 -3.56 5.17
C THR A 88 -11.69 -4.14 4.44
N GLU A 89 -12.57 -4.81 5.18
CA GLU A 89 -13.83 -5.29 4.60
C GLU A 89 -14.61 -4.13 3.99
N LYS A 90 -14.62 -2.99 4.67
CA LYS A 90 -15.30 -1.80 4.16
C LYS A 90 -14.81 -1.43 2.76
N LEU A 91 -13.49 -1.38 2.58
CA LEU A 91 -12.93 -1.04 1.27
C LEU A 91 -13.24 -2.12 0.23
N PHE A 92 -13.12 -3.40 0.63
CA PHE A 92 -13.45 -4.48 -0.27
C PHE A 92 -14.89 -4.38 -0.79
N LEU A 93 -15.84 -4.12 0.13
CA LEU A 93 -17.24 -3.99 -0.25
C LEU A 93 -17.50 -2.77 -1.13
N GLU A 94 -16.79 -1.66 -0.87
CA GLU A 94 -16.87 -0.49 -1.75
C GLU A 94 -16.42 -0.82 -3.17
N LEU A 95 -15.28 -1.51 -3.30
CA LEU A 95 -14.75 -1.86 -4.61
C LEU A 95 -15.66 -2.86 -5.31
N LEU A 96 -16.21 -3.80 -4.56
CA LEU A 96 -17.17 -4.76 -5.11
C LEU A 96 -18.42 -4.04 -5.62
N GLY A 97 -18.94 -3.09 -4.87
CA GLY A 97 -20.10 -2.30 -5.27
C GLY A 97 -19.85 -1.52 -6.54
N LYS A 98 -18.67 -0.89 -6.66
CA LYS A 98 -18.29 -0.16 -7.87
C LYS A 98 -18.21 -1.10 -9.08
N HIS A 99 -17.64 -2.29 -8.89
CA HIS A 99 -17.55 -3.28 -9.96
C HIS A 99 -18.94 -3.68 -10.44
N ASN A 100 -19.86 -3.95 -9.49
CA ASN A 100 -21.22 -4.38 -9.82
C ASN A 100 -22.03 -3.28 -10.51
N ASN A 101 -21.79 -2.02 -10.14
CA ASN A 101 -22.51 -0.86 -10.70
C ASN A 101 -21.89 -0.33 -11.99
N GLY A 102 -20.64 -0.69 -12.27
CA GLY A 102 -19.91 -0.19 -13.42
C GLY A 102 -20.08 -1.00 -14.70
N LYS A 103 -21.02 -1.89 -14.73
CA LYS A 103 -21.25 -2.76 -15.88
C LYS A 103 -21.86 -2.02 -17.07
#